data_23e84223537d9243ca339e9c2ceb0666
#
_entry.id   23e84223537d9243ca339e9c2ceb0666
#
_cell.length_a   1.000
_cell.length_b   1.000
_cell.length_c   1.000
_cell.angle_alpha   90.00
_cell.angle_beta   90.00
_cell.angle_gamma   90.00
#
_symmetry.space_group_name_H-M   'P 1'
#
loop_
_entity.id
_entity.type
_entity.pdbx_description
1 polymer ?
#
loop_
_entity_poly.entity_id
_entity_poly.type
_entity_poly.pdbx_seq_one_letter_code
_entity_poly.pdbx_strand_id
1 'polypeptide(L)'
;DDIVMATSTGALPAWMVKRYPEVARTDYEGRHHKFGQRHNACPNSQVYRKFMVSLTAKLAERYAHNPHITCWHINNEYGGECYCENCEKAFRVWLKKKYKTIEAVNKAWNTEFWGHTFYDFDEIVLPNVLGDGIGTEDTAFAGLSIDYKRFNSDSLLENYCMERDAIK
;
A
#
# COMPACT_ATOMS: atom_id res chain seq x y z
N ASP A 1 -33.96 -4.14 2.10
CA ASP A 1 -32.62 -4.76 2.25
C ASP A 1 -31.56 -3.69 2.00
N ASP A 2 -30.69 -3.49 2.97
CA ASP A 2 -29.67 -2.44 2.96
C ASP A 2 -28.26 -3.04 2.84
N ILE A 3 -27.39 -2.31 2.16
CA ILE A 3 -25.96 -2.63 2.06
C ILE A 3 -25.19 -1.53 2.80
N VAL A 4 -24.37 -1.91 3.79
CA VAL A 4 -23.48 -0.97 4.46
C VAL A 4 -22.15 -0.97 3.76
N MET A 5 -21.67 0.22 3.37
CA MET A 5 -20.36 0.42 2.74
C MET A 5 -19.37 1.02 3.73
N ALA A 6 -18.30 0.28 4.04
CA ALA A 6 -17.17 0.77 4.82
C ALA A 6 -16.13 1.40 3.88
N THR A 7 -16.26 2.69 3.58
CA THR A 7 -15.45 3.38 2.57
C THR A 7 -14.24 4.09 3.18
N SER A 8 -13.24 3.37 3.61
CA SER A 8 -11.99 3.97 4.10
C SER A 8 -11.12 4.55 2.98
N THR A 9 -11.19 3.98 1.77
CA THR A 9 -10.41 4.44 0.61
C THR A 9 -11.08 5.56 -0.19
N GLY A 10 -12.24 6.04 0.23
CA GLY A 10 -12.99 7.05 -0.51
C GLY A 10 -12.18 8.32 -0.73
N ALA A 11 -11.90 9.06 0.32
CA ALA A 11 -11.08 10.26 0.27
C ALA A 11 -10.48 10.57 1.65
N LEU A 12 -9.22 10.94 1.69
CA LEU A 12 -8.59 11.41 2.93
C LEU A 12 -9.14 12.78 3.32
N PRO A 13 -9.63 12.98 4.55
CA PRO A 13 -10.05 14.29 5.01
C PRO A 13 -8.85 15.22 5.24
N ALA A 14 -9.05 16.53 5.03
CA ALA A 14 -8.00 17.53 5.13
C ALA A 14 -7.32 17.55 6.51
N TRP A 15 -8.11 17.38 7.60
CA TRP A 15 -7.56 17.35 8.96
C TRP A 15 -6.58 16.20 9.19
N MET A 16 -6.84 15.03 8.57
CA MET A 16 -5.99 13.84 8.70
C MET A 16 -4.64 14.07 8.03
N VAL A 17 -4.64 14.55 6.79
CA VAL A 17 -3.40 14.86 6.03
C VAL A 17 -2.62 15.99 6.70
N LYS A 18 -3.30 17.00 7.27
CA LYS A 18 -2.64 18.08 8.00
C LYS A 18 -1.93 17.57 9.27
N ARG A 19 -2.56 16.66 10.00
CA ARG A 19 -2.04 16.14 11.28
C ARG A 19 -1.04 15.01 11.11
N TYR A 20 -1.23 14.20 10.08
CA TYR A 20 -0.46 12.99 9.78
C TYR A 20 -0.10 12.98 8.29
N PRO A 21 0.87 13.79 7.83
CA PRO A 21 1.18 13.89 6.40
C PRO A 21 1.51 12.56 5.73
N GLU A 22 2.11 11.63 6.46
CA GLU A 22 2.52 10.30 5.98
C GLU A 22 1.34 9.38 5.59
N VAL A 23 0.10 9.77 5.93
CA VAL A 23 -1.08 9.00 5.48
C VAL A 23 -1.36 9.19 3.99
N ALA A 24 -0.94 10.31 3.42
CA ALA A 24 -1.13 10.58 2.01
C ALA A 24 -0.06 9.90 1.17
N ARG A 25 -0.46 9.46 -0.01
CA ARG A 25 0.39 8.76 -0.97
C ARG A 25 1.46 9.67 -1.57
N THR A 26 2.58 9.08 -1.92
CA THR A 26 3.59 9.67 -2.80
C THR A 26 3.51 8.97 -4.15
N ASP A 27 3.47 9.71 -5.24
CA ASP A 27 3.44 9.15 -6.59
C ASP A 27 4.85 8.71 -7.08
N TYR A 28 4.88 8.15 -8.29
CA TYR A 28 6.12 7.65 -8.89
C TYR A 28 7.18 8.74 -9.11
N GLU A 29 6.75 9.98 -9.37
CA GLU A 29 7.63 11.14 -9.52
C GLU A 29 8.10 11.74 -8.19
N GLY A 30 7.71 11.15 -7.06
CA GLY A 30 8.08 11.60 -5.72
C GLY A 30 7.22 12.74 -5.18
N ARG A 31 6.11 13.09 -5.85
CA ARG A 31 5.21 14.16 -5.39
C ARG A 31 4.28 13.61 -4.30
N HIS A 32 4.24 14.31 -3.19
CA HIS A 32 3.36 13.98 -2.08
C HIS A 32 1.94 14.48 -2.33
N HIS A 33 0.96 13.56 -2.32
CA HIS A 33 -0.43 13.89 -2.54
C HIS A 33 -1.01 14.70 -1.37
N LYS A 34 -2.14 15.34 -1.64
CA LYS A 34 -2.91 16.12 -0.66
C LYS A 34 -4.15 15.31 -0.23
N PHE A 35 -5.04 15.97 0.50
CA PHE A 35 -6.33 15.43 0.89
C PHE A 35 -7.30 15.35 -0.32
N GLY A 36 -8.40 14.66 -0.13
CA GLY A 36 -9.41 14.48 -1.16
C GLY A 36 -8.98 13.48 -2.23
N GLN A 37 -9.79 13.32 -3.27
CA GLN A 37 -9.65 12.34 -4.35
C GLN A 37 -9.65 10.88 -3.88
N ARG A 38 -9.85 9.97 -4.82
CA ARG A 38 -9.87 8.52 -4.55
C ARG A 38 -8.46 7.97 -4.48
N HIS A 39 -8.28 6.94 -3.65
CA HIS A 39 -7.04 6.17 -3.53
C HIS A 39 -5.80 6.99 -3.13
N ASN A 40 -5.99 8.07 -2.34
CA ASN A 40 -4.88 8.91 -1.90
C ASN A 40 -4.20 8.47 -0.60
N ALA A 41 -4.68 7.39 0.03
CA ALA A 41 -4.08 6.86 1.24
C ALA A 41 -2.88 5.96 0.93
N CYS A 42 -1.81 6.08 1.73
CA CYS A 42 -0.73 5.10 1.75
C CYS A 42 -1.22 3.80 2.39
N PRO A 43 -1.22 2.66 1.68
CA PRO A 43 -1.72 1.39 2.21
C PRO A 43 -0.88 0.84 3.36
N ASN A 44 0.35 1.32 3.54
CA ASN A 44 1.29 0.90 4.57
C ASN A 44 1.45 1.91 5.72
N SER A 45 0.68 3.02 5.72
CA SER A 45 0.65 3.93 6.86
C SER A 45 -0.08 3.29 8.05
N GLN A 46 0.61 3.15 9.18
CA GLN A 46 0.02 2.59 10.41
C GLN A 46 -1.08 3.48 10.96
N VAL A 47 -0.95 4.79 10.80
CA VAL A 47 -1.98 5.76 11.20
C VAL A 47 -3.23 5.58 10.35
N TYR A 48 -3.09 5.48 9.02
CA TYR A 48 -4.21 5.22 8.13
C TYR A 48 -4.92 3.89 8.49
N ARG A 49 -4.16 2.80 8.65
CA ARG A 49 -4.68 1.47 9.03
C ARG A 49 -5.47 1.52 10.34
N LYS A 50 -4.96 2.23 11.34
CA LYS A 50 -5.65 2.42 12.62
C LYS A 50 -7.01 3.11 12.45
N PHE A 51 -7.07 4.19 11.68
CA PHE A 51 -8.33 4.91 11.44
C PHE A 51 -9.30 4.08 10.61
N MET A 52 -8.82 3.40 9.58
CA MET A 52 -9.58 2.51 8.72
C MET A 52 -10.27 1.40 9.53
N VAL A 53 -9.52 0.66 10.33
CA VAL A 53 -10.04 -0.41 11.19
C VAL A 53 -11.02 0.14 12.23
N SER A 54 -10.68 1.26 12.87
CA SER A 54 -11.55 1.89 13.87
C SER A 54 -12.88 2.36 13.28
N LEU A 55 -12.89 2.92 12.08
CA LEU A 55 -14.11 3.32 11.38
C LEU A 55 -14.99 2.11 11.07
N THR A 56 -14.39 1.08 10.50
CA THR A 56 -15.08 -0.14 10.11
C THR A 56 -15.68 -0.87 11.32
N ALA A 57 -14.91 -1.00 12.40
CA ALA A 57 -15.39 -1.60 13.65
C ALA A 57 -16.58 -0.83 14.25
N LYS A 58 -16.52 0.51 14.25
CA LYS A 58 -17.64 1.34 14.75
C LYS A 58 -18.91 1.22 13.89
N LEU A 59 -18.75 1.08 12.58
CA LEU A 59 -19.90 0.83 11.70
C LEU A 59 -20.48 -0.56 11.96
N ALA A 60 -19.63 -1.57 12.12
CA ALA A 60 -20.06 -2.93 12.45
C ALA A 60 -20.81 -2.97 13.78
N GLU A 61 -20.25 -2.39 14.85
CA GLU A 61 -20.87 -2.29 16.17
C GLU A 61 -22.27 -1.62 16.09
N ARG A 62 -22.35 -0.49 15.37
CA ARG A 62 -23.62 0.26 15.26
C ARG A 62 -24.71 -0.51 14.54
N TYR A 63 -24.36 -1.32 13.54
CA TYR A 63 -25.33 -1.95 12.65
C TYR A 63 -25.42 -3.47 12.81
N ALA A 64 -24.68 -4.08 13.74
CA ALA A 64 -24.62 -5.54 13.94
C ALA A 64 -25.98 -6.22 14.12
N HIS A 65 -26.94 -5.53 14.72
CA HIS A 65 -28.26 -6.08 15.02
C HIS A 65 -29.40 -5.53 14.13
N ASN A 66 -29.05 -4.81 13.08
CA ASN A 66 -30.04 -4.30 12.14
C ASN A 66 -30.52 -5.42 11.18
N PRO A 67 -31.78 -5.89 11.27
CA PRO A 67 -32.26 -7.02 10.47
C PRO A 67 -32.36 -6.69 8.97
N HIS A 68 -32.27 -5.43 8.58
CA HIS A 68 -32.38 -5.00 7.19
C HIS A 68 -31.04 -5.03 6.45
N ILE A 69 -29.93 -5.20 7.16
CA ILE A 69 -28.61 -5.29 6.54
C ILE A 69 -28.37 -6.71 6.04
N THR A 70 -28.27 -6.85 4.74
CA THR A 70 -28.09 -8.12 4.05
C THR A 70 -26.65 -8.40 3.67
N CYS A 71 -25.83 -7.36 3.49
CA CYS A 71 -24.40 -7.54 3.24
C CYS A 71 -23.56 -6.31 3.60
N TRP A 72 -22.24 -6.55 3.70
CA TRP A 72 -21.22 -5.53 3.89
C TRP A 72 -20.40 -5.36 2.62
N HIS A 73 -20.37 -4.16 2.08
CA HIS A 73 -19.45 -3.77 1.04
C HIS A 73 -18.14 -3.30 1.69
N ILE A 74 -17.18 -4.20 1.78
CA ILE A 74 -15.88 -3.94 2.39
C ILE A 74 -15.07 -3.09 1.42
N ASN A 75 -15.20 -1.78 1.56
CA ASN A 75 -14.52 -0.81 0.73
C ASN A 75 -14.86 -0.87 -0.77
N ASN A 76 -14.48 0.15 -1.52
CA ASN A 76 -14.75 0.23 -2.94
C ASN A 76 -13.45 0.41 -3.72
N GLU A 77 -13.22 -0.45 -4.71
CA GLU A 77 -12.14 -0.31 -5.68
C GLU A 77 -10.77 -0.07 -5.03
N TYR A 78 -10.23 -1.07 -4.35
CA TYR A 78 -8.85 -1.00 -3.88
C TYR A 78 -7.92 -0.74 -5.05
N GLY A 79 -7.06 0.26 -4.94
CA GLY A 79 -6.18 0.61 -6.04
C GLY A 79 -5.16 1.68 -5.70
N GLY A 80 -4.38 2.03 -6.71
CA GLY A 80 -3.30 2.99 -6.63
C GLY A 80 -2.00 2.38 -6.09
N GLU A 81 -0.90 3.05 -6.40
CA GLU A 81 0.45 2.71 -5.95
C GLU A 81 0.99 3.86 -5.10
N CYS A 82 1.82 3.57 -4.11
CA CYS A 82 2.38 4.55 -3.21
C CYS A 82 3.88 4.33 -3.04
N TYR A 83 4.67 5.32 -3.34
CA TYR A 83 6.14 5.27 -3.38
C TYR A 83 6.77 6.07 -2.22
N CYS A 84 6.16 6.04 -1.04
CA CYS A 84 6.66 6.73 0.14
C CYS A 84 7.58 5.86 1.03
N GLU A 85 8.22 6.46 2.01
CA GLU A 85 9.09 5.77 2.95
C GLU A 85 8.42 4.62 3.72
N ASN A 86 7.12 4.73 4.05
CA ASN A 86 6.40 3.64 4.71
C ASN A 86 6.31 2.41 3.80
N CYS A 87 6.08 2.64 2.50
CA CYS A 87 6.05 1.58 1.50
C CYS A 87 7.44 0.99 1.29
N GLU A 88 8.50 1.81 1.29
CA GLU A 88 9.87 1.32 1.15
C GLU A 88 10.26 0.41 2.31
N LYS A 89 10.02 0.83 3.55
CA LYS A 89 10.28 0.00 4.72
C LYS A 89 9.50 -1.32 4.69
N ALA A 90 8.21 -1.26 4.34
CA ALA A 90 7.36 -2.44 4.24
C ALA A 90 7.79 -3.37 3.09
N PHE A 91 8.21 -2.82 1.96
CA PHE A 91 8.70 -3.58 0.82
C PHE A 91 9.99 -4.36 1.15
N ARG A 92 10.94 -3.74 1.85
CA ARG A 92 12.15 -4.42 2.34
C ARG A 92 11.82 -5.62 3.23
N VAL A 93 10.84 -5.47 4.13
CA VAL A 93 10.36 -6.57 4.99
C VAL A 93 9.71 -7.68 4.14
N TRP A 94 8.90 -7.31 3.16
CA TRP A 94 8.26 -8.24 2.24
C TRP A 94 9.29 -9.02 1.42
N LEU A 95 10.30 -8.36 0.89
CA LEU A 95 11.40 -8.99 0.16
C LEU A 95 12.20 -9.96 1.04
N LYS A 96 12.51 -9.55 2.27
CA LYS A 96 13.20 -10.42 3.24
C LYS A 96 12.39 -11.68 3.56
N LYS A 97 11.07 -11.55 3.67
CA LYS A 97 10.17 -12.70 3.85
C LYS A 97 10.15 -13.61 2.63
N LYS A 98 10.19 -13.06 1.42
CA LYS A 98 10.11 -13.79 0.15
C LYS A 98 11.42 -14.49 -0.19
N TYR A 99 12.51 -13.75 -0.18
CA TYR A 99 13.81 -14.22 -0.69
C TYR A 99 14.76 -14.75 0.38
N LYS A 100 14.59 -14.39 1.64
CA LYS A 100 15.40 -14.74 2.81
C LYS A 100 16.79 -14.08 2.84
N THR A 101 17.52 -14.03 1.72
CA THR A 101 18.85 -13.43 1.62
C THR A 101 18.93 -12.40 0.50
N ILE A 102 19.91 -11.49 0.60
CA ILE A 102 20.10 -10.45 -0.41
C ILE A 102 20.66 -11.03 -1.72
N GLU A 103 21.47 -12.07 -1.63
CA GLU A 103 22.01 -12.78 -2.79
C GLU A 103 20.86 -13.41 -3.62
N ALA A 104 19.83 -13.92 -2.96
CA ALA A 104 18.65 -14.45 -3.65
C ALA A 104 17.86 -13.37 -4.38
N VAL A 105 17.78 -12.15 -3.83
CA VAL A 105 17.22 -10.98 -4.52
C VAL A 105 18.07 -10.63 -5.74
N ASN A 106 19.37 -10.48 -5.56
CA ASN A 106 20.32 -10.14 -6.64
C ASN A 106 20.22 -11.13 -7.79
N LYS A 107 20.19 -12.43 -7.48
CA LYS A 107 20.02 -13.49 -8.48
C LYS A 107 18.68 -13.39 -9.21
N ALA A 108 17.58 -13.17 -8.47
CA ALA A 108 16.23 -13.12 -9.04
C ALA A 108 16.01 -11.88 -9.93
N TRP A 109 16.64 -10.76 -9.59
CA TRP A 109 16.53 -9.52 -10.32
C TRP A 109 17.63 -9.30 -11.35
N ASN A 110 18.65 -10.18 -11.39
CA ASN A 110 19.83 -10.08 -12.27
C ASN A 110 20.55 -8.74 -12.10
N THR A 111 20.96 -8.44 -10.86
CA THR A 111 21.48 -7.13 -10.47
C THR A 111 22.97 -6.92 -10.76
N GLU A 112 23.66 -7.89 -11.32
CA GLU A 112 25.11 -7.81 -11.63
C GLU A 112 25.37 -6.94 -12.87
N PHE A 113 24.84 -5.71 -12.87
CA PHE A 113 24.96 -4.80 -14.00
C PHE A 113 24.83 -3.34 -13.53
N TRP A 114 25.65 -2.46 -14.02
CA TRP A 114 25.62 -1.01 -13.80
C TRP A 114 25.43 -0.54 -12.34
N GLY A 115 26.01 -1.26 -11.37
CA GLY A 115 25.92 -0.86 -9.98
C GLY A 115 24.60 -1.20 -9.29
N HIS A 116 23.79 -2.10 -9.86
CA HIS A 116 22.50 -2.52 -9.27
C HIS A 116 22.62 -3.55 -8.16
N THR A 117 23.82 -4.13 -7.93
CA THR A 117 24.02 -5.16 -6.90
C THR A 117 23.80 -4.57 -5.51
N PHE A 118 22.91 -5.20 -4.75
CA PHE A 118 22.64 -4.86 -3.36
C PHE A 118 23.47 -5.75 -2.41
N TYR A 119 23.98 -5.17 -1.34
CA TYR A 119 24.73 -5.87 -0.29
C TYR A 119 23.91 -6.03 0.99
N ASP A 120 22.87 -5.21 1.19
CA ASP A 120 21.89 -5.34 2.26
C ASP A 120 20.50 -4.97 1.76
N PHE A 121 19.46 -5.44 2.49
CA PHE A 121 18.07 -5.10 2.18
C PHE A 121 17.75 -3.63 2.36
N ASP A 122 18.45 -2.91 3.22
CA ASP A 122 18.21 -1.49 3.45
C ASP A 122 18.79 -0.58 2.36
N GLU A 123 19.62 -1.10 1.46
CA GLU A 123 20.05 -0.42 0.24
C GLU A 123 18.97 -0.40 -0.85
N ILE A 124 17.96 -1.29 -0.74
CA ILE A 124 16.89 -1.37 -1.74
C ILE A 124 15.99 -0.14 -1.64
N VAL A 125 15.84 0.57 -2.73
CA VAL A 125 14.93 1.70 -2.90
C VAL A 125 13.71 1.28 -3.71
N LEU A 126 12.63 2.07 -3.61
CA LEU A 126 11.46 1.87 -4.46
C LEU A 126 11.75 2.27 -5.91
N PRO A 127 11.04 1.69 -6.87
CA PRO A 127 11.05 2.21 -8.23
C PRO A 127 10.72 3.70 -8.25
N ASN A 128 11.42 4.47 -9.06
CA ASN A 128 11.22 5.92 -9.16
C ASN A 128 11.63 6.45 -10.53
N VAL A 129 11.23 7.68 -10.83
CA VAL A 129 11.47 8.31 -12.13
C VAL A 129 12.95 8.62 -12.41
N LEU A 130 13.79 8.68 -11.38
CA LEU A 130 15.19 9.03 -11.49
C LEU A 130 16.14 7.83 -11.59
N GLY A 131 15.63 6.63 -11.41
CA GLY A 131 16.41 5.39 -11.46
C GLY A 131 15.86 4.44 -12.51
N ASP A 132 16.40 3.21 -12.53
CA ASP A 132 15.90 2.11 -13.36
C ASP A 132 14.57 1.58 -12.82
N GLY A 133 13.58 2.45 -12.80
CA GLY A 133 12.27 2.16 -12.23
C GLY A 133 11.28 1.58 -13.22
N ILE A 134 10.09 1.38 -12.70
CA ILE A 134 8.92 0.93 -13.48
C ILE A 134 8.41 2.05 -14.37
N GLY A 135 7.99 1.69 -15.57
CA GLY A 135 7.21 2.56 -16.45
C GLY A 135 8.02 3.40 -17.40
N THR A 136 9.33 3.20 -17.45
CA THR A 136 10.16 3.67 -18.56
C THR A 136 10.37 2.52 -19.54
N GLU A 137 10.35 2.80 -20.83
CA GLU A 137 10.60 1.80 -21.88
C GLU A 137 12.00 1.19 -21.77
N ASP A 138 12.92 1.87 -21.07
CA ASP A 138 14.33 1.52 -20.96
C ASP A 138 14.70 0.88 -19.61
N THR A 139 13.74 0.40 -18.82
CA THR A 139 14.09 -0.20 -17.52
C THR A 139 14.86 -1.51 -17.69
N ALA A 140 16.11 -1.52 -17.24
CA ALA A 140 16.89 -2.75 -17.12
C ALA A 140 16.51 -3.57 -15.87
N PHE A 141 15.66 -3.05 -14.99
CA PHE A 141 15.40 -3.56 -13.65
C PHE A 141 13.98 -4.08 -13.44
N ALA A 142 13.52 -4.89 -14.39
CA ALA A 142 12.17 -5.46 -14.40
C ALA A 142 11.83 -6.27 -13.12
N GLY A 143 12.81 -6.90 -12.49
CA GLY A 143 12.62 -7.71 -11.27
C GLY A 143 12.12 -6.87 -10.09
N LEU A 144 12.73 -5.73 -9.83
CA LEU A 144 12.30 -4.76 -8.83
C LEU A 144 10.86 -4.31 -9.09
N SER A 145 10.60 -3.94 -10.34
CA SER A 145 9.31 -3.45 -10.80
C SER A 145 8.17 -4.44 -10.56
N ILE A 146 8.38 -5.69 -10.98
CA ILE A 146 7.38 -6.76 -10.85
C ILE A 146 7.14 -7.08 -9.38
N ASP A 147 8.17 -7.15 -8.56
CA ASP A 147 8.03 -7.43 -7.15
C ASP A 147 7.38 -6.28 -6.39
N TYR A 148 7.63 -5.06 -6.79
CA TYR A 148 6.93 -3.92 -6.20
C TYR A 148 5.41 -3.95 -6.48
N LYS A 149 5.00 -4.30 -7.69
CA LYS A 149 3.58 -4.48 -8.03
C LYS A 149 2.93 -5.61 -7.23
N ARG A 150 3.64 -6.72 -7.05
CA ARG A 150 3.17 -7.85 -6.19
C ARG A 150 3.01 -7.41 -4.75
N PHE A 151 4.03 -6.73 -4.20
CA PHE A 151 3.99 -6.16 -2.86
C PHE A 151 2.82 -5.19 -2.69
N ASN A 152 2.58 -4.31 -3.66
CA ASN A 152 1.46 -3.37 -3.60
C ASN A 152 0.11 -4.11 -3.57
N SER A 153 -0.07 -5.14 -4.39
CA SER A 153 -1.25 -6.01 -4.34
C SER A 153 -1.43 -6.67 -2.97
N ASP A 154 -0.36 -7.23 -2.41
CA ASP A 154 -0.40 -7.86 -1.08
C ASP A 154 -0.75 -6.84 0.03
N SER A 155 -0.22 -5.62 -0.06
CA SER A 155 -0.54 -4.54 0.88
C SER A 155 -2.02 -4.13 0.84
N LEU A 156 -2.62 -4.07 -0.35
CA LEU A 156 -4.04 -3.79 -0.51
C LEU A 156 -4.91 -4.94 -0.01
N LEU A 157 -4.50 -6.18 -0.28
CA LEU A 157 -5.18 -7.38 0.24
C LEU A 157 -5.11 -7.43 1.77
N GLU A 158 -3.99 -7.07 2.38
CA GLU A 158 -3.85 -6.98 3.82
C GLU A 158 -4.85 -5.96 4.42
N ASN A 159 -4.98 -4.78 3.81
CA ASN A 159 -5.97 -3.77 4.24
C ASN A 159 -7.40 -4.31 4.12
N TYR A 160 -7.74 -4.98 3.02
CA TYR A 160 -9.04 -5.66 2.89
C TYR A 160 -9.28 -6.66 4.02
N CYS A 161 -8.28 -7.50 4.33
CA CYS A 161 -8.40 -8.48 5.41
C CYS A 161 -8.62 -7.80 6.77
N MET A 162 -7.91 -6.69 7.05
CA MET A 162 -8.07 -5.93 8.29
C MET A 162 -9.49 -5.34 8.43
N GLU A 163 -10.05 -4.78 7.35
CA GLU A 163 -11.43 -4.26 7.36
C GLU A 163 -12.46 -5.37 7.48
N ARG A 164 -12.30 -6.46 6.73
CA ARG A 164 -13.17 -7.64 6.84
C ARG A 164 -13.20 -8.20 8.26
N ASP A 165 -12.05 -8.32 8.89
CA ASP A 165 -11.96 -8.91 10.22
C ASP A 165 -12.48 -7.96 11.32
N ALA A 166 -12.50 -6.66 11.05
CA ALA A 166 -13.10 -5.66 11.94
C ALA A 166 -14.65 -5.65 11.86
N ILE A 167 -15.25 -6.28 10.84
CA ILE A 167 -16.72 -6.42 10.71
C ILE A 167 -17.22 -7.67 11.45
N LYS A 168 -16.40 -8.70 11.60
CA LYS A 168 -16.75 -9.97 12.25
C LYS A 168 -16.85 -9.85 13.77
#